data_2783c2c1b992390944d1c8b8a51ccff3
#
_entry.id   2783c2c1b992390944d1c8b8a51ccff3
#
_cell.length_a   1.000
_cell.length_b   1.000
_cell.length_c   1.000
_cell.angle_alpha   90.00
_cell.angle_beta   90.00
_cell.angle_gamma   90.00
#
_symmetry.space_group_name_H-M   'P 1'
#
loop_
_entity.id
_entity.type
_entity.pdbx_description
1 polymer ?
#
loop_
_entity_poly.entity_id
_entity_poly.type
_entity_poly.pdbx_seq_one_letter_code
_entity_poly.pdbx_strand_id
1 'polypeptide(L)'
;MLQTGKALRVSIYLSEGSRHHTTASEASILDYLLRSGISGASVFKGVAGFGVDHHVHSVSFVELSDHLPVKVEFTETKEKVDELLGKLTELAGTGSIEIQETTVVKAASRLKAAAAG
;
A
#
# COMPACT_ATOMS: atom_id res chain seq x y z
N MET A 1 -10.37 -14.76 -2.70
CA MET A 1 -9.90 -14.03 -3.88
C MET A 1 -10.86 -12.91 -4.22
N LEU A 2 -10.33 -11.77 -4.60
CA LEU A 2 -11.16 -10.62 -4.92
C LEU A 2 -12.06 -10.89 -6.11
N GLN A 3 -13.34 -10.58 -5.97
CA GLN A 3 -14.34 -10.78 -7.01
C GLN A 3 -15.05 -9.47 -7.31
N THR A 4 -15.88 -9.46 -8.34
CA THR A 4 -16.70 -8.29 -8.64
C THR A 4 -17.68 -8.02 -7.50
N GLY A 5 -18.02 -6.76 -7.33
CA GLY A 5 -18.93 -6.32 -6.29
C GLY A 5 -18.27 -5.40 -5.29
N LYS A 6 -18.87 -5.30 -4.13
CA LYS A 6 -18.37 -4.41 -3.09
C LYS A 6 -17.04 -4.88 -2.53
N ALA A 7 -16.16 -3.94 -2.31
CA ALA A 7 -14.84 -4.20 -1.75
C ALA A 7 -14.34 -2.97 -1.01
N LEU A 8 -13.22 -3.11 -0.35
CA LEU A 8 -12.57 -2.01 0.35
C LEU A 8 -11.22 -1.73 -0.29
N ARG A 9 -10.95 -0.46 -0.53
CA ARG A 9 -9.64 0.00 -0.96
C ARG A 9 -8.91 0.51 0.26
N VAL A 10 -7.73 -0.03 0.50
CA VAL A 10 -6.89 0.35 1.63
C VAL A 10 -5.70 1.12 1.10
N SER A 11 -5.47 2.30 1.68
CA SER A 11 -4.33 3.14 1.32
C SER A 11 -3.49 3.36 2.56
N ILE A 12 -2.21 3.03 2.47
CA ILE A 12 -1.27 3.16 3.59
C ILE A 12 -0.26 4.22 3.20
N TYR A 13 -0.25 5.33 3.94
CA TYR A 13 0.63 6.46 3.66
C TYR A 13 1.83 6.41 4.59
N LEU A 14 3.01 6.43 3.98
CA LEU A 14 4.27 6.34 4.70
C LEU A 14 5.16 7.52 4.34
N SER A 15 6.05 7.88 5.26
CA SER A 15 7.12 8.82 4.96
C SER A 15 8.36 8.00 4.70
N GLU A 16 8.79 7.98 3.44
CA GLU A 16 10.00 7.26 3.07
C GLU A 16 11.20 7.90 3.74
N GLY A 17 12.16 7.08 4.11
CA GLY A 17 13.46 7.58 4.54
C GLY A 17 13.57 8.03 5.97
N SER A 18 12.56 7.81 6.80
CA SER A 18 12.70 8.10 8.20
C SER A 18 13.77 7.18 8.80
N ARG A 19 14.83 7.76 9.30
CA ARG A 19 15.95 7.00 9.84
C ARG A 19 15.57 6.13 11.02
N HIS A 20 14.54 6.54 11.75
CA HIS A 20 14.13 5.85 12.96
C HIS A 20 13.12 4.76 12.67
N HIS A 21 12.68 4.66 11.43
CA HIS A 21 11.62 3.74 11.05
C HIS A 21 12.00 2.91 9.84
N THR A 22 13.21 2.42 9.88
CA THR A 22 13.72 1.59 8.78
C THR A 22 12.86 0.35 8.56
N THR A 23 12.10 -0.05 9.57
CA THR A 23 11.23 -1.21 9.47
C THR A 23 9.87 -0.90 8.90
N ALA A 24 9.45 0.36 8.97
CA ALA A 24 8.16 0.77 8.42
C ALA A 24 8.35 1.13 6.95
N SER A 25 8.79 0.20 6.18
CA SER A 25 9.04 0.44 4.77
C SER A 25 7.95 -0.19 3.94
N GLU A 26 7.77 0.35 2.74
CA GLU A 26 6.86 -0.23 1.78
C GLU A 26 7.24 -1.67 1.48
N ALA A 27 8.51 -2.00 1.57
CA ALA A 27 8.96 -3.37 1.30
C ALA A 27 8.41 -4.36 2.32
N SER A 28 8.41 -4.00 3.60
CA SER A 28 7.87 -4.86 4.65
C SER A 28 6.37 -5.07 4.49
N ILE A 29 5.67 -4.01 4.13
CA ILE A 29 4.23 -4.08 3.92
C ILE A 29 3.91 -4.91 2.70
N LEU A 30 4.63 -4.70 1.60
CA LEU A 30 4.43 -5.50 0.40
C LEU A 30 4.70 -6.99 0.64
N ASP A 31 5.75 -7.30 1.39
CA ASP A 31 6.06 -8.68 1.71
C ASP A 31 4.93 -9.33 2.50
N TYR A 32 4.42 -8.61 3.50
CA TYR A 32 3.30 -9.11 4.28
C TYR A 32 2.06 -9.34 3.41
N LEU A 33 1.73 -8.37 2.56
CA LEU A 33 0.57 -8.48 1.68
C LEU A 33 0.72 -9.64 0.70
N LEU A 34 1.91 -9.80 0.14
CA LEU A 34 2.19 -10.90 -0.78
C LEU A 34 1.96 -12.25 -0.10
N ARG A 35 2.48 -12.40 1.11
CA ARG A 35 2.33 -13.64 1.88
C ARG A 35 0.90 -13.88 2.32
N SER A 36 0.11 -12.83 2.41
CA SER A 36 -1.28 -12.94 2.82
C SER A 36 -2.20 -13.43 1.70
N GLY A 37 -1.67 -13.57 0.50
CA GLY A 37 -2.42 -14.15 -0.62
C GLY A 37 -3.46 -13.23 -1.22
N ILE A 38 -3.33 -11.92 -1.05
CA ILE A 38 -4.27 -10.99 -1.68
C ILE A 38 -4.01 -10.92 -3.18
N SER A 39 -4.97 -10.36 -3.90
CA SER A 39 -4.92 -10.32 -5.38
C SER A 39 -3.81 -9.45 -5.94
N GLY A 40 -3.44 -8.40 -5.23
CA GLY A 40 -2.37 -7.52 -5.68
C GLY A 40 -2.27 -6.28 -4.82
N ALA A 41 -1.14 -5.59 -4.94
CA ALA A 41 -0.91 -4.34 -4.25
C ALA A 41 0.03 -3.49 -5.10
N SER A 42 -0.04 -2.19 -4.95
CA SER A 42 0.79 -1.26 -5.70
C SER A 42 1.41 -0.24 -4.76
N VAL A 43 2.60 0.21 -5.12
CA VAL A 43 3.27 1.28 -4.39
C VAL A 43 3.34 2.50 -5.30
N PHE A 44 2.94 3.64 -4.77
CA PHE A 44 3.01 4.91 -5.46
C PHE A 44 3.92 5.83 -4.68
N LYS A 45 4.88 6.43 -5.36
CA LYS A 45 5.75 7.44 -4.75
C LYS A 45 5.28 8.81 -5.18
N GLY A 46 5.05 9.70 -4.22
CA GLY A 46 4.71 11.07 -4.55
C GLY A 46 5.94 11.79 -5.07
N VAL A 47 5.73 12.78 -5.90
CA VAL A 47 6.84 13.59 -6.42
C VAL A 47 7.13 14.77 -5.52
N ALA A 48 6.25 15.08 -4.58
CA ALA A 48 6.41 16.12 -3.58
C ALA A 48 5.32 15.96 -2.54
N GLY A 49 5.56 16.48 -1.36
CA GLY A 49 4.53 16.46 -0.33
C GLY A 49 5.12 16.78 1.05
N PHE A 50 4.23 16.83 2.02
CA PHE A 50 4.64 16.95 3.41
C PHE A 50 3.61 16.23 4.29
N GLY A 51 4.07 15.80 5.44
CA GLY A 51 3.22 15.12 6.41
C GLY A 51 3.19 15.87 7.72
N VAL A 52 3.01 15.13 8.80
CA VAL A 52 2.85 15.72 10.14
C VAL A 52 4.07 16.48 10.61
N ASP A 53 5.23 16.21 10.03
CA ASP A 53 6.46 16.93 10.34
C ASP A 53 6.54 18.28 9.63
N HIS A 54 5.65 18.54 8.69
CA HIS A 54 5.55 19.77 7.91
C HIS A 54 6.80 20.12 7.11
N HIS A 55 7.62 19.13 6.81
CA HIS A 55 8.77 19.33 5.93
C HIS A 55 8.38 18.92 4.51
N VAL A 56 8.49 19.86 3.58
CA VAL A 56 8.17 19.61 2.18
C VAL A 56 9.29 18.80 1.53
N HIS A 57 8.92 17.72 0.88
CA HIS A 57 9.83 16.86 0.14
C HIS A 57 9.47 16.89 -1.33
N SER A 58 10.47 16.92 -2.20
CA SER A 58 10.24 17.04 -3.63
C SER A 58 11.40 16.43 -4.40
N VAL A 59 11.11 15.86 -5.55
CA VAL A 59 12.14 15.36 -6.44
C VAL A 59 13.03 16.49 -6.98
N SER A 60 12.57 17.73 -6.90
CA SER A 60 13.36 18.88 -7.34
C SER A 60 14.57 19.14 -6.46
N PHE A 61 14.57 18.61 -5.26
CA PHE A 61 15.66 18.79 -4.31
C PHE A 61 16.29 17.45 -4.05
N VAL A 62 17.50 17.24 -4.52
CA VAL A 62 18.17 15.96 -4.47
C VAL A 62 18.24 15.40 -3.03
N GLU A 63 18.56 16.23 -2.08
CA GLU A 63 18.66 15.79 -0.70
C GLU A 63 17.32 15.43 -0.07
N LEU A 64 16.22 15.84 -0.69
CA LEU A 64 14.89 15.54 -0.19
C LEU A 64 14.20 14.40 -0.94
N SER A 65 14.78 13.99 -2.06
CA SER A 65 14.15 12.96 -2.89
C SER A 65 14.04 11.62 -2.19
N ASP A 66 14.88 11.36 -1.19
CA ASP A 66 14.84 10.11 -0.45
C ASP A 66 13.73 10.05 0.59
N HIS A 67 13.02 11.16 0.78
CA HIS A 67 11.97 11.26 1.79
C HIS A 67 10.61 11.56 1.17
N LEU A 68 10.42 11.11 -0.05
CA LEU A 68 9.15 11.32 -0.74
C LEU A 68 8.02 10.54 -0.07
N PRO A 69 6.81 11.08 -0.12
CA PRO A 69 5.67 10.33 0.41
C PRO A 69 5.42 9.06 -0.40
N VAL A 70 5.05 8.01 0.30
CA VAL A 70 4.78 6.71 -0.33
C VAL A 70 3.39 6.26 0.05
N LYS A 71 2.66 5.71 -0.91
CA LYS A 71 1.36 5.10 -0.66
C LYS A 71 1.40 3.67 -1.14
N VAL A 72 1.05 2.74 -0.26
CA VAL A 72 0.79 1.35 -0.63
C VAL A 72 -0.72 1.18 -0.70
N GLU A 73 -1.21 0.62 -1.78
CA GLU A 73 -2.65 0.52 -1.99
C GLU A 73 -3.03 -0.87 -2.46
N PHE A 74 -4.13 -1.37 -1.93
CA PHE A 74 -4.70 -2.64 -2.39
C PHE A 74 -6.21 -2.61 -2.18
N THR A 75 -6.90 -3.50 -2.89
CA THR A 75 -8.35 -3.65 -2.79
C THR A 75 -8.66 -5.11 -2.48
N GLU A 76 -9.48 -5.31 -1.46
CA GLU A 76 -9.86 -6.65 -1.03
C GLU A 76 -11.25 -6.64 -0.42
N THR A 77 -11.77 -7.84 -0.13
CA THR A 77 -13.05 -7.97 0.56
C THR A 77 -12.92 -7.42 1.97
N LYS A 78 -14.06 -7.02 2.54
CA LYS A 78 -14.07 -6.52 3.92
C LYS A 78 -13.48 -7.55 4.89
N GLU A 79 -13.85 -8.81 4.72
CA GLU A 79 -13.38 -9.87 5.58
C GLU A 79 -11.85 -9.98 5.55
N LYS A 80 -11.28 -9.92 4.37
CA LYS A 80 -9.83 -10.01 4.23
C LYS A 80 -9.15 -8.78 4.79
N VAL A 81 -9.71 -7.61 4.56
CA VAL A 81 -9.15 -6.37 5.11
C VAL A 81 -9.17 -6.42 6.63
N ASP A 82 -10.28 -6.84 7.23
CA ASP A 82 -10.37 -6.95 8.69
C ASP A 82 -9.29 -7.86 9.26
N GLU A 83 -9.00 -8.94 8.55
CA GLU A 83 -7.97 -9.90 8.95
C GLU A 83 -6.58 -9.28 8.93
N LEU A 84 -6.32 -8.37 8.01
CA LEU A 84 -4.99 -7.81 7.78
C LEU A 84 -4.71 -6.53 8.59
N LEU A 85 -5.75 -5.83 9.04
CA LEU A 85 -5.59 -4.50 9.61
C LEU A 85 -4.68 -4.42 10.84
N GLY A 86 -4.75 -5.40 11.71
CA GLY A 86 -3.92 -5.38 12.92
C GLY A 86 -2.44 -5.33 12.59
N LYS A 87 -2.00 -6.22 11.73
CA LYS A 87 -0.59 -6.27 11.34
C LYS A 87 -0.20 -5.06 10.49
N LEU A 88 -1.10 -4.62 9.62
CA LEU A 88 -0.82 -3.45 8.80
C LEU A 88 -0.64 -2.20 9.66
N THR A 89 -1.46 -2.05 10.70
CA THR A 89 -1.33 -0.91 11.61
C THR A 89 0.03 -0.93 12.30
N GLU A 90 0.45 -2.11 12.72
CA GLU A 90 1.77 -2.27 13.33
C GLU A 90 2.88 -1.91 12.34
N LEU A 91 2.80 -2.46 11.13
CA LEU A 91 3.83 -2.22 10.11
C LEU A 91 3.87 -0.77 9.62
N ALA A 92 2.73 -0.08 9.62
CA ALA A 92 2.68 1.31 9.18
C ALA A 92 3.38 2.26 10.14
N GLY A 93 3.58 1.84 11.39
CA GLY A 93 4.28 2.68 12.36
C GLY A 93 3.63 4.04 12.52
N THR A 94 4.33 5.10 12.15
CA THR A 94 3.81 6.47 12.25
C THR A 94 2.99 6.88 11.03
N GLY A 95 2.86 6.01 10.05
CA GLY A 95 2.05 6.28 8.87
C GLY A 95 0.56 6.21 9.17
N SER A 96 -0.25 6.51 8.16
CA SER A 96 -1.70 6.46 8.31
C SER A 96 -2.29 5.41 7.38
N ILE A 97 -3.46 4.91 7.74
CA ILE A 97 -4.19 3.95 6.93
C ILE A 97 -5.59 4.50 6.71
N GLU A 98 -6.01 4.51 5.46
CA GLU A 98 -7.35 4.94 5.09
C GLU A 98 -8.05 3.81 4.36
N ILE A 99 -9.35 3.71 4.56
CA ILE A 99 -10.16 2.70 3.92
C ILE A 99 -11.32 3.40 3.22
N GLN A 100 -11.56 3.00 1.98
CA GLN A 100 -12.66 3.56 1.20
C GLN A 100 -13.44 2.42 0.56
N GLU A 101 -14.75 2.52 0.61
CA GLU A 101 -15.60 1.55 -0.10
C GLU A 101 -15.48 1.77 -1.59
N THR A 102 -15.44 0.69 -2.34
CA THR A 102 -15.37 0.73 -3.78
C THR A 102 -16.17 -0.42 -4.39
N THR A 103 -16.36 -0.37 -5.68
CA THR A 103 -17.01 -1.44 -6.41
C THR A 103 -16.04 -1.97 -7.46
N VAL A 104 -15.78 -3.25 -7.41
CA VAL A 104 -14.95 -3.91 -8.41
C VAL A 104 -15.84 -4.31 -9.56
N VAL A 105 -15.69 -3.66 -10.70
CA VAL A 105 -16.49 -3.95 -11.88
C VAL A 105 -15.96 -5.19 -12.61
N LYS A 106 -14.66 -5.35 -12.63
CA LYS A 106 -14.01 -6.49 -13.21
C LYS A 106 -12.75 -6.78 -12.39
N ALA A 107 -12.65 -7.99 -11.88
CA ALA A 107 -11.47 -8.37 -11.09
C ALA A 107 -10.36 -8.83 -12.03
N ALA A 108 -9.12 -8.47 -11.64
CA ALA A 108 -7.96 -8.95 -12.38
C ALA A 108 -7.84 -10.46 -12.21
N SER A 109 -7.33 -11.12 -13.21
CA SER A 109 -7.12 -12.56 -13.16
C SER A 109 -5.81 -12.91 -13.83
N ARG A 110 -5.27 -14.06 -13.45
CA ARG A 110 -4.08 -14.56 -14.11
C ARG A 110 -4.44 -15.00 -15.51
N LEU A 111 -3.50 -14.77 -16.41
CA LEU A 111 -3.55 -15.47 -17.67
C LEU A 111 -3.47 -16.96 -17.36
N LYS A 112 -4.35 -17.73 -17.93
CA LYS A 112 -4.22 -19.17 -17.86
C LYS A 112 -2.87 -19.53 -18.43
N ALA A 113 -2.12 -20.25 -17.64
CA ALA A 113 -0.86 -20.76 -18.08
C ALA A 113 -1.12 -21.45 -19.38
N ALA A 114 -0.66 -20.79 -20.36
CA ALA A 114 -0.91 -21.10 -21.71
C ALA A 114 -0.95 -22.56 -21.91
N ALA A 115 -2.10 -22.95 -22.08
CA ALA A 115 -2.10 -24.23 -22.46
C ALA A 115 -1.10 -24.93 -21.67
N ALA A 116 -0.96 -24.53 -20.54
CA ALA A 116 -0.03 -25.22 -19.78
C ALA A 116 -0.06 -26.55 -20.35
N GLY A 117 -0.46 -26.43 -21.15
CA GLY A 117 -0.32 -27.64 -21.84
C GLY A 117 0.75 -27.45 -22.60
#